data_77b3cd897782398c1b39fb91c62f14e7
#
_entry.id   77b3cd897782398c1b39fb91c62f14e7
#
_cell.length_a   1.000
_cell.length_b   1.000
_cell.length_c   1.000
_cell.angle_alpha   90.00
_cell.angle_beta   90.00
_cell.angle_gamma   90.00
#
_symmetry.space_group_name_H-M   'P 1'
#
loop_
_entity.id
_entity.type
_entity.pdbx_description
1 polymer ?
#
loop_
_entity_poly.entity_id
_entity_poly.type
_entity_poly.pdbx_seq_one_letter_code
_entity_poly.pdbx_strand_id
1 'polypeptide(L)'
;MKINICFGNSNEYLNGYINTNFVKNDNFENCPPDNLDSIVDDGEAEEILAINVLNYIEFNKTKDVLINWYKKLKYDGTIVISFFDFAEICRALTSGQLDVLDAKKLIYGEQNETWQIFKSGSSLIELKKLFLSIGSKIEYCKIDGFISHIKVRRVK
;
A
#
# COMPACT_ATOMS: atom_id res chain seq x y z
N MET A 1 -14.98 11.87 1.55
CA MET A 1 -15.06 10.37 1.52
C MET A 1 -13.72 9.81 2.00
N LYS A 2 -13.73 8.76 2.83
CA LYS A 2 -12.52 8.09 3.31
C LYS A 2 -12.54 6.63 2.86
N ILE A 3 -11.39 6.11 2.41
CA ILE A 3 -11.27 4.77 1.83
C ILE A 3 -10.21 3.99 2.58
N ASN A 4 -10.55 2.77 2.96
CA ASN A 4 -9.65 1.80 3.55
C ASN A 4 -9.47 0.64 2.59
N ILE A 5 -8.30 0.55 1.96
CA ILE A 5 -7.98 -0.49 1.00
C ILE A 5 -7.42 -1.69 1.76
N CYS A 6 -8.05 -2.84 1.60
CA CYS A 6 -7.63 -4.09 2.22
C CYS A 6 -7.37 -5.16 1.16
N PHE A 7 -6.53 -6.12 1.52
CA PHE A 7 -6.32 -7.32 0.73
C PHE A 7 -6.22 -8.52 1.68
N GLY A 8 -7.18 -9.44 1.59
CA GLY A 8 -7.27 -10.53 2.56
C GLY A 8 -7.44 -10.00 3.98
N ASN A 9 -6.51 -10.32 4.85
CA ASN A 9 -6.47 -9.88 6.25
C ASN A 9 -5.45 -8.73 6.47
N SER A 10 -5.10 -8.00 5.42
CA SER A 10 -4.05 -6.97 5.49
C SER A 10 -4.42 -5.79 6.39
N ASN A 11 -5.70 -5.52 6.56
CA ASN A 11 -6.19 -4.43 7.37
C ASN A 11 -7.55 -4.77 8.00
N GLU A 12 -7.93 -4.05 9.04
CA GLU A 12 -9.20 -4.24 9.73
C GLU A 12 -10.28 -3.33 9.16
N TYR A 13 -11.54 -3.70 9.40
CA TYR A 13 -12.69 -2.85 9.09
C TYR A 13 -12.64 -1.57 9.91
N LEU A 14 -12.79 -0.42 9.27
CA LEU A 14 -12.76 0.89 9.91
C LEU A 14 -14.12 1.58 9.78
N ASN A 15 -14.71 1.98 10.91
CA ASN A 15 -15.93 2.77 10.94
C ASN A 15 -15.71 4.15 10.29
N GLY A 16 -16.64 4.58 9.44
CA GLY A 16 -16.56 5.86 8.74
C GLY A 16 -15.71 5.82 7.45
N TYR A 17 -15.21 4.65 7.07
CA TYR A 17 -14.53 4.42 5.79
C TYR A 17 -15.37 3.54 4.86
N ILE A 18 -15.23 3.75 3.58
CA ILE A 18 -15.55 2.72 2.60
C ILE A 18 -14.42 1.68 2.68
N ASN A 19 -14.75 0.50 3.17
CA ASN A 19 -13.79 -0.58 3.32
C ASN A 19 -13.84 -1.46 2.08
N THR A 20 -12.74 -1.55 1.33
CA THR A 20 -12.64 -2.38 0.13
C THR A 20 -11.79 -3.61 0.40
N ASN A 21 -12.11 -4.73 -0.21
CA ASN A 21 -11.26 -5.91 -0.18
C ASN A 21 -11.38 -6.70 -1.48
N PHE A 22 -10.27 -7.12 -2.05
CA PHE A 22 -10.26 -7.97 -3.24
C PHE A 22 -10.58 -9.44 -2.91
N VAL A 23 -10.14 -9.91 -1.76
CA VAL A 23 -10.54 -11.23 -1.26
C VAL A 23 -11.94 -11.13 -0.68
N LYS A 24 -12.86 -11.91 -1.24
CA LYS A 24 -14.29 -11.85 -0.88
C LYS A 24 -14.50 -11.90 0.63
N ASN A 25 -15.14 -10.87 1.16
CA ASN A 25 -15.53 -10.77 2.56
C ASN A 25 -16.85 -9.99 2.63
N ASP A 26 -17.85 -10.52 3.33
CA ASP A 26 -19.21 -9.98 3.34
C ASP A 26 -19.32 -8.57 3.96
N ASN A 27 -18.33 -8.15 4.72
CA ASN A 27 -18.29 -6.82 5.36
C ASN A 27 -17.57 -5.74 4.54
N PHE A 28 -17.05 -6.08 3.35
CA PHE A 28 -16.25 -5.18 2.53
C PHE A 28 -16.80 -5.06 1.12
N GLU A 29 -16.62 -3.89 0.53
CA GLU A 29 -16.84 -3.70 -0.91
C GLU A 29 -15.82 -4.53 -1.70
N ASN A 30 -16.32 -5.36 -2.62
CA ASN A 30 -15.44 -6.17 -3.46
C ASN A 30 -14.80 -5.29 -4.55
N CYS A 31 -13.58 -4.85 -4.29
CA CYS A 31 -12.85 -3.98 -5.18
C CYS A 31 -11.37 -4.39 -5.22
N PRO A 32 -10.80 -4.61 -6.42
CA PRO A 32 -9.38 -4.86 -6.53
C PRO A 32 -8.58 -3.60 -6.14
N PRO A 33 -7.46 -3.75 -5.43
CA PRO A 33 -6.68 -2.61 -4.94
C PRO A 33 -6.07 -1.77 -6.07
N ASP A 34 -5.91 -2.34 -7.25
CA ASP A 34 -5.34 -1.67 -8.42
C ASP A 34 -6.36 -0.84 -9.22
N ASN A 35 -7.64 -0.85 -8.84
CA ASN A 35 -8.66 -0.07 -9.51
C ASN A 35 -9.74 0.43 -8.55
N LEU A 36 -9.63 1.67 -8.11
CA LEU A 36 -10.62 2.34 -7.27
C LEU A 36 -11.71 3.08 -8.07
N ASP A 37 -11.71 3.02 -9.40
CA ASP A 37 -12.63 3.80 -10.24
C ASP A 37 -14.10 3.41 -10.04
N SER A 38 -14.36 2.20 -9.56
CA SER A 38 -15.71 1.74 -9.22
C SER A 38 -16.22 2.25 -7.87
N ILE A 39 -15.34 2.80 -7.04
CA ILE A 39 -15.64 3.22 -5.65
C ILE A 39 -15.64 4.74 -5.51
N VAL A 40 -14.75 5.43 -6.21
CA VAL A 40 -14.52 6.86 -6.03
C VAL A 40 -14.04 7.52 -7.31
N ASP A 41 -14.57 8.69 -7.61
CA ASP A 41 -14.10 9.53 -8.71
C ASP A 41 -12.82 10.30 -8.35
N ASP A 42 -12.14 10.83 -9.38
CA ASP A 42 -10.92 11.61 -9.18
C ASP A 42 -11.21 12.89 -8.39
N GLY A 43 -10.41 13.14 -7.38
CA GLY A 43 -10.51 14.35 -6.55
C GLY A 43 -11.56 14.31 -5.43
N GLU A 44 -12.13 13.16 -5.09
CA GLU A 44 -13.19 13.07 -4.08
C GLU A 44 -12.73 12.51 -2.72
N ALA A 45 -11.67 11.71 -2.70
CA ALA A 45 -11.22 11.08 -1.46
C ALA A 45 -10.52 12.09 -0.54
N GLU A 46 -10.94 12.15 0.71
CA GLU A 46 -10.26 12.93 1.77
C GLU A 46 -9.05 12.21 2.32
N GLU A 47 -9.19 10.90 2.46
CA GLU A 47 -8.17 10.04 3.03
C GLU A 47 -8.23 8.65 2.39
N ILE A 48 -7.07 8.13 2.07
CA ILE A 48 -6.90 6.74 1.62
C ILE A 48 -5.90 6.06 2.56
N LEU A 49 -6.28 4.91 3.09
CA LEU A 49 -5.39 4.03 3.86
C LEU A 49 -5.12 2.77 3.04
N ALA A 50 -3.86 2.44 2.86
CA ALA A 50 -3.39 1.23 2.17
C ALA A 50 -2.31 0.55 3.02
N ILE A 51 -2.75 -0.14 4.07
CA ILE A 51 -1.86 -0.75 5.05
C ILE A 51 -1.57 -2.19 4.67
N ASN A 52 -0.30 -2.50 4.38
CA ASN A 52 0.17 -3.83 3.97
C ASN A 52 -0.54 -4.40 2.73
N VAL A 53 -0.94 -3.54 1.81
CA VAL A 53 -1.63 -3.92 0.56
C VAL A 53 -0.68 -3.90 -0.64
N LEU A 54 0.28 -2.98 -0.64
CA LEU A 54 1.12 -2.71 -1.80
C LEU A 54 1.87 -3.95 -2.32
N ASN A 55 2.27 -4.84 -1.43
CA ASN A 55 3.00 -6.06 -1.78
C ASN A 55 2.17 -7.05 -2.62
N TYR A 56 0.84 -6.97 -2.58
CA TYR A 56 -0.04 -7.82 -3.40
C TYR A 56 -0.25 -7.30 -4.83
N ILE A 57 0.15 -6.07 -5.11
CA ILE A 57 0.04 -5.46 -6.44
C ILE A 57 1.24 -5.89 -7.28
N GLU A 58 1.02 -6.24 -8.53
CA GLU A 58 2.08 -6.60 -9.47
C GLU A 58 3.11 -5.48 -9.62
N PHE A 59 4.40 -5.82 -9.58
CA PHE A 59 5.46 -4.80 -9.55
C PHE A 59 5.44 -3.87 -10.78
N ASN A 60 5.07 -4.38 -11.93
CA ASN A 60 4.95 -3.58 -13.16
C ASN A 60 3.74 -2.63 -13.18
N LYS A 61 2.76 -2.84 -12.31
CA LYS A 61 1.58 -1.99 -12.16
C LYS A 61 1.67 -1.02 -10.96
N THR A 62 2.58 -1.27 -10.03
CA THR A 62 2.65 -0.54 -8.74
C THR A 62 2.70 0.97 -8.94
N LYS A 63 3.49 1.45 -9.89
CA LYS A 63 3.59 2.89 -10.19
C LYS A 63 2.25 3.50 -10.62
N ASP A 64 1.57 2.84 -11.54
CA ASP A 64 0.30 3.34 -12.09
C ASP A 64 -0.81 3.30 -11.04
N VAL A 65 -0.82 2.27 -10.20
CA VAL A 65 -1.74 2.14 -9.07
C VAL A 65 -1.53 3.25 -8.06
N LEU A 66 -0.29 3.55 -7.66
CA LEU A 66 0.02 4.64 -6.74
C LEU A 66 -0.40 6.01 -7.31
N ILE A 67 -0.22 6.23 -8.60
CA ILE A 67 -0.68 7.45 -9.29
C ILE A 67 -2.22 7.49 -9.32
N ASN A 68 -2.88 6.37 -9.58
CA ASN A 68 -4.34 6.28 -9.55
C ASN A 68 -4.88 6.63 -8.15
N TRP A 69 -4.37 6.02 -7.09
CA TRP A 69 -4.76 6.34 -5.72
C TRP A 69 -4.55 7.83 -5.39
N TYR A 70 -3.42 8.41 -5.82
CA TYR A 70 -3.15 9.83 -5.61
C TYR A 70 -4.14 10.74 -6.34
N LYS A 71 -4.55 10.40 -7.56
CA LYS A 71 -5.56 11.15 -8.31
C LYS A 71 -6.93 11.15 -7.65
N LYS A 72 -7.28 10.07 -6.93
CA LYS A 72 -8.53 9.96 -6.18
C LYS A 72 -8.62 10.96 -5.02
N LEU A 73 -7.49 11.37 -4.46
CA LEU A 73 -7.48 12.35 -3.38
C LEU A 73 -7.99 13.71 -3.87
N LYS A 74 -8.85 14.37 -3.08
CA LYS A 74 -9.11 15.80 -3.25
C LYS A 74 -7.87 16.63 -2.92
N TYR A 75 -7.84 17.90 -3.27
CA TYR A 75 -6.80 18.80 -2.78
C TYR A 75 -6.80 18.82 -1.25
N ASP A 76 -5.62 18.83 -0.65
CA ASP A 76 -5.37 18.65 0.78
C ASP A 76 -5.76 17.27 1.35
N GLY A 77 -6.26 16.35 0.53
CA GLY A 77 -6.46 14.96 0.91
C GLY A 77 -5.15 14.22 1.12
N THR A 78 -5.17 13.16 1.92
CA THR A 78 -3.98 12.41 2.30
C THR A 78 -4.08 10.92 1.98
N ILE A 79 -2.95 10.31 1.66
CA ILE A 79 -2.82 8.86 1.57
C ILE A 79 -1.75 8.37 2.54
N VAL A 80 -2.08 7.32 3.28
CA VAL A 80 -1.15 6.60 4.16
C VAL A 80 -0.92 5.22 3.59
N ILE A 81 0.33 4.89 3.33
CA ILE A 81 0.73 3.59 2.79
C ILE A 81 1.74 2.96 3.75
N SER A 82 1.54 1.70 4.11
CA SER A 82 2.58 0.88 4.71
C SER A 82 2.78 -0.40 3.91
N PHE A 83 4.00 -0.90 3.91
CA PHE A 83 4.38 -2.07 3.11
C PHE A 83 5.66 -2.70 3.67
N PHE A 84 5.84 -3.99 3.40
CA PHE A 84 7.13 -4.64 3.63
C PHE A 84 8.15 -4.09 2.65
N ASP A 85 9.18 -3.44 3.18
CA ASP A 85 10.20 -2.75 2.40
C ASP A 85 11.27 -3.74 1.92
N PHE A 86 11.33 -3.94 0.61
CA PHE A 86 12.25 -4.88 0.00
C PHE A 86 13.72 -4.55 0.28
N ALA A 87 14.08 -3.27 0.27
CA ALA A 87 15.46 -2.86 0.56
C ALA A 87 15.85 -3.14 2.02
N GLU A 88 14.93 -2.94 2.97
CA GLU A 88 15.16 -3.24 4.38
C GLU A 88 15.25 -4.75 4.64
N ILE A 89 14.42 -5.55 3.97
CA ILE A 89 14.49 -7.02 4.05
C ILE A 89 15.85 -7.51 3.54
N CYS A 90 16.31 -7.04 2.38
CA CYS A 90 17.61 -7.39 1.82
C CYS A 90 18.76 -6.99 2.74
N ARG A 91 18.69 -5.80 3.33
CA ARG A 91 19.70 -5.30 4.29
C ARG A 91 19.76 -6.16 5.54
N ALA A 92 18.63 -6.52 6.11
CA ALA A 92 18.54 -7.36 7.29
C ALA A 92 19.03 -8.79 7.01
N LEU A 93 18.71 -9.35 5.84
CA LEU A 93 19.21 -10.66 5.42
C LEU A 93 20.74 -10.67 5.26
N THR A 94 21.32 -9.69 4.58
CA THR A 94 22.77 -9.61 4.36
C THR A 94 23.55 -9.31 5.63
N SER A 95 22.96 -8.60 6.60
CA SER A 95 23.59 -8.33 7.92
C SER A 95 23.42 -9.45 8.94
N GLY A 96 22.68 -10.51 8.61
CA GLY A 96 22.43 -11.63 9.53
C GLY A 96 21.35 -11.36 10.59
N GLN A 97 20.62 -10.24 10.49
CA GLN A 97 19.51 -9.92 11.40
C GLN A 97 18.22 -10.68 11.06
N LEU A 98 18.14 -11.21 9.86
CA LEU A 98 16.99 -11.96 9.34
C LEU A 98 17.49 -13.26 8.73
N ASP A 99 16.88 -14.38 9.08
CA ASP A 99 17.20 -15.65 8.45
C ASP A 99 16.55 -15.80 7.06
N VAL A 100 17.04 -16.76 6.29
CA VAL A 100 16.59 -16.97 4.90
C VAL A 100 15.11 -17.37 4.83
N LEU A 101 14.61 -18.16 5.77
CA LEU A 101 13.22 -18.63 5.75
C LEU A 101 12.25 -17.47 6.00
N ASP A 102 12.55 -16.64 7.00
CA ASP A 102 11.74 -15.47 7.30
C ASP A 102 11.83 -14.41 6.18
N ALA A 103 13.01 -14.23 5.58
CA ALA A 103 13.15 -13.37 4.40
C ALA A 103 12.27 -13.83 3.24
N LYS A 104 12.19 -15.13 2.96
CA LYS A 104 11.32 -15.69 1.93
C LYS A 104 9.85 -15.37 2.19
N LYS A 105 9.37 -15.49 3.43
CA LYS A 105 7.98 -15.15 3.80
C LYS A 105 7.67 -13.68 3.59
N LEU A 106 8.61 -12.80 3.94
CA LEU A 106 8.47 -11.34 3.76
C LEU A 106 8.52 -10.91 2.29
N ILE A 107 9.22 -11.66 1.44
CA ILE A 107 9.36 -11.35 0.01
C ILE A 107 8.23 -11.97 -0.81
N TYR A 108 7.86 -13.22 -0.54
CA TYR A 108 6.93 -13.97 -1.37
C TYR A 108 5.53 -14.11 -0.76
N GLY A 109 5.35 -13.72 0.49
CA GLY A 109 4.14 -14.00 1.28
C GLY A 109 4.22 -15.36 1.96
N GLU A 110 3.37 -15.57 2.95
CA GLU A 110 3.33 -16.84 3.70
C GLU A 110 2.78 -18.01 2.90
N GLN A 111 1.94 -17.72 1.90
CA GLN A 111 1.36 -18.70 0.96
C GLN A 111 0.54 -19.82 1.62
N ASN A 112 0.01 -19.56 2.83
CA ASN A 112 -0.92 -20.48 3.49
C ASN A 112 -2.29 -20.49 2.82
N GLU A 113 -2.66 -19.37 2.20
CA GLU A 113 -3.87 -19.20 1.41
C GLU A 113 -3.51 -18.82 -0.04
N THR A 114 -4.39 -19.09 -1.00
CA THR A 114 -4.14 -18.83 -2.42
C THR A 114 -3.88 -17.37 -2.76
N TRP A 115 -4.38 -16.45 -1.96
CA TRP A 115 -4.21 -15.01 -2.13
C TRP A 115 -2.96 -14.44 -1.43
N GLN A 116 -2.32 -15.19 -0.51
CA GLN A 116 -1.15 -14.76 0.25
C GLN A 116 0.15 -14.83 -0.57
N ILE A 117 0.13 -14.24 -1.74
CA ILE A 117 1.29 -14.18 -2.65
C ILE A 117 1.66 -12.73 -2.87
N PHE A 118 2.86 -12.35 -2.46
CA PHE A 118 3.40 -11.04 -2.78
C PHE A 118 3.92 -11.00 -4.22
N LYS A 119 3.54 -9.95 -4.94
CA LYS A 119 3.83 -9.75 -6.36
C LYS A 119 4.76 -8.58 -6.61
N SER A 120 5.04 -7.77 -5.59
CA SER A 120 5.97 -6.65 -5.69
C SER A 120 6.84 -6.53 -4.43
N GLY A 121 7.98 -5.87 -4.63
CA GLY A 121 8.88 -5.46 -3.55
C GLY A 121 9.23 -4.00 -3.75
N SER A 122 8.53 -3.11 -3.08
CA SER A 122 8.79 -1.67 -3.13
C SER A 122 9.74 -1.24 -2.02
N SER A 123 10.41 -0.11 -2.21
CA SER A 123 11.21 0.56 -1.19
C SER A 123 10.69 1.97 -0.90
N LEU A 124 10.96 2.47 0.29
CA LEU A 124 10.57 3.83 0.68
C LEU A 124 11.18 4.89 -0.24
N ILE A 125 12.40 4.66 -0.71
CA ILE A 125 13.09 5.58 -1.63
C ILE A 125 12.35 5.67 -2.97
N GLU A 126 11.88 4.55 -3.51
CA GLU A 126 11.10 4.52 -4.76
C GLU A 126 9.79 5.28 -4.61
N LEU A 127 9.04 5.04 -3.53
CA LEU A 127 7.79 5.74 -3.28
C LEU A 127 8.00 7.25 -3.08
N LYS A 128 9.03 7.65 -2.32
CA LYS A 128 9.38 9.07 -2.16
C LYS A 128 9.69 9.75 -3.50
N LYS A 129 10.51 9.12 -4.33
CA LYS A 129 10.84 9.65 -5.67
C LYS A 129 9.60 9.79 -6.53
N LEU A 130 8.73 8.79 -6.54
CA LEU A 130 7.49 8.82 -7.31
C LEU A 130 6.59 9.97 -6.86
N PHE A 131 6.26 10.05 -5.57
CA PHE A 131 5.36 11.07 -5.06
C PHE A 131 5.91 12.49 -5.23
N LEU A 132 7.21 12.69 -5.02
CA LEU A 132 7.85 14.00 -5.31
C LEU A 132 7.80 14.34 -6.80
N SER A 133 7.96 13.37 -7.69
CA SER A 133 7.94 13.61 -9.14
C SER A 133 6.57 14.04 -9.67
N ILE A 134 5.49 13.69 -8.96
CA ILE A 134 4.12 14.10 -9.31
C ILE A 134 3.66 15.34 -8.52
N GLY A 135 4.57 16.03 -7.85
CA GLY A 135 4.30 17.31 -7.17
C GLY A 135 3.58 17.18 -5.84
N SER A 136 3.61 16.01 -5.19
CA SER A 136 2.97 15.83 -3.89
C SER A 136 3.83 16.36 -2.74
N LYS A 137 3.20 16.57 -1.57
CA LYS A 137 3.89 16.87 -0.32
C LYS A 137 3.98 15.62 0.54
N ILE A 138 5.19 15.18 0.87
CA ILE A 138 5.41 14.12 1.84
C ILE A 138 5.32 14.72 3.24
N GLU A 139 4.35 14.28 4.03
CA GLU A 139 4.16 14.75 5.41
C GLU A 139 4.97 13.94 6.41
N TYR A 140 5.11 12.64 6.16
CA TYR A 140 5.72 11.72 7.10
C TYR A 140 6.31 10.51 6.38
N CYS A 141 7.47 10.08 6.85
CA CYS A 141 8.10 8.80 6.47
C CYS A 141 8.71 8.15 7.70
N LYS A 142 8.56 6.86 7.84
CA LYS A 142 9.18 6.07 8.89
C LYS A 142 9.53 4.68 8.39
N ILE A 143 10.66 4.18 8.86
CA ILE A 143 11.04 2.76 8.73
C ILE A 143 10.95 2.15 10.13
N ASP A 144 10.19 1.08 10.24
CA ASP A 144 9.99 0.32 11.46
C ASP A 144 10.29 -1.16 11.20
N GLY A 145 11.51 -1.58 11.48
CA GLY A 145 11.99 -2.90 11.11
C GLY A 145 11.98 -3.10 9.59
N PHE A 146 11.14 -4.00 9.11
CA PHE A 146 10.98 -4.32 7.68
C PHE A 146 9.81 -3.58 7.03
N ILE A 147 9.08 -2.76 7.79
CA ILE A 147 7.90 -2.05 7.32
C ILE A 147 8.24 -0.58 7.16
N SER A 148 8.00 -0.06 5.97
CA SER A 148 8.07 1.36 5.68
C SER A 148 6.67 1.97 5.67
N HIS A 149 6.59 3.19 6.17
CA HIS A 149 5.38 4.00 6.23
C HIS A 149 5.63 5.32 5.51
N ILE A 150 4.67 5.75 4.71
CA ILE A 150 4.68 7.05 4.07
C ILE A 150 3.29 7.68 4.13
N LYS A 151 3.24 8.96 4.51
CA LYS A 151 2.04 9.79 4.41
C LYS A 151 2.28 10.92 3.42
N VAL A 152 1.41 11.02 2.45
CA VAL A 152 1.50 11.97 1.36
C VAL A 152 0.22 12.80 1.28
N ARG A 153 0.36 14.09 1.02
CA ARG A 153 -0.74 15.03 0.80
C ARG A 153 -0.79 15.46 -0.67
N ARG A 154 -1.99 15.48 -1.23
CA ARG A 154 -2.22 16.10 -2.53
C ARG A 154 -2.23 17.63 -2.38
N VAL A 155 -1.32 18.30 -3.08
CA VAL A 155 -1.27 19.76 -3.14
C VAL A 155 -1.84 20.26 -4.47
N LYS A 156 -2.17 21.57 -4.51
CA LYS A 156 -2.68 22.23 -5.73
C LYS A 156 -1.60 22.33 -6.80
#